data_ffa8167d66e7cb77ba2d2b6092ad55ce
#
_entry.id   ffa8167d66e7cb77ba2d2b6092ad55ce
#
_cell.length_a   1.000
_cell.length_b   1.000
_cell.length_c   1.000
_cell.angle_alpha   90.00
_cell.angle_beta   90.00
_cell.angle_gamma   90.00
#
_symmetry.space_group_name_H-M   'P 1'
#
loop_
_entity.id
_entity.type
_entity.pdbx_description
1 polymer ?
#
loop_
_entity_poly.entity_id
_entity_poly.type
_entity_poly.pdbx_seq_one_letter_code
_entity_poly.pdbx_strand_id
1 'polypeptide(L)'
;MDPSHIPAAYVNFSCELRIIQARNVEFIKSTKNLFTRLYLPTGNNKRIQLNSKSVSTKSLPFWDESFNLDCSCPQEFLENLNQQSLVLELRQRKIWGSKLIAKNEIPWKVILESQNMELKKWLKINLVSVSDCKEGMFTIPEVEMEIKVRVASVAEMEKQNKRRLNNWNECGCKNGHDHQAWCNTEDYDIFALGAALEAF
;
A
#
# COMPACT_ATOMS: atom_id res chain seq x y z
N MET A 1 1.52 43.70 -7.33
CA MET A 1 2.37 42.45 -7.25
C MET A 1 1.83 41.69 -6.07
N ASP A 2 1.15 40.57 -6.34
CA ASP A 2 0.47 39.75 -5.33
C ASP A 2 1.49 38.80 -4.73
N PRO A 3 1.80 38.83 -3.42
CA PRO A 3 2.91 38.07 -2.83
C PRO A 3 2.55 36.64 -2.39
N SER A 4 1.51 36.02 -2.91
CA SER A 4 0.92 34.82 -2.31
C SER A 4 1.13 33.49 -3.07
N HIS A 5 2.05 33.39 -4.02
CA HIS A 5 2.39 32.11 -4.64
C HIS A 5 3.76 31.61 -4.15
N ILE A 6 3.80 31.15 -2.88
CA ILE A 6 4.85 30.23 -2.46
C ILE A 6 4.51 28.89 -3.11
N PRO A 7 5.36 28.33 -3.98
CA PRO A 7 5.08 27.03 -4.58
C PRO A 7 4.96 25.99 -3.46
N ALA A 8 3.88 25.23 -3.46
CA ALA A 8 3.68 24.16 -2.50
C ALA A 8 4.89 23.22 -2.54
N ALA A 9 5.50 22.94 -1.39
CA ALA A 9 6.58 21.98 -1.30
C ALA A 9 6.02 20.57 -1.61
N TYR A 10 6.58 19.91 -2.61
CA TYR A 10 6.23 18.55 -2.97
C TYR A 10 7.20 17.56 -2.31
N VAL A 11 6.68 16.42 -1.92
CA VAL A 11 7.42 15.30 -1.37
C VAL A 11 7.08 14.02 -2.14
N ASN A 12 8.03 13.11 -2.21
CA ASN A 12 7.78 11.78 -2.72
C ASN A 12 7.43 10.86 -1.57
N PHE A 13 6.25 10.29 -1.66
CA PHE A 13 5.70 9.34 -0.71
C PHE A 13 5.72 7.96 -1.34
N SER A 14 6.36 7.02 -0.66
CA SER A 14 6.37 5.60 -1.02
C SER A 14 5.80 4.80 0.11
N CYS A 15 4.89 3.88 -0.20
CA CYS A 15 4.27 3.00 0.78
C CYS A 15 4.27 1.57 0.28
N GLU A 16 4.91 0.68 1.01
CA GLU A 16 4.86 -0.76 0.80
C GLU A 16 3.92 -1.38 1.84
N LEU A 17 2.91 -2.10 1.36
CA LEU A 17 1.94 -2.83 2.15
C LEU A 17 2.08 -4.32 1.86
N ARG A 18 2.35 -5.14 2.86
CA ARG A 18 2.44 -6.59 2.71
C ARG A 18 1.42 -7.27 3.62
N ILE A 19 0.58 -8.10 3.03
CA ILE A 19 -0.37 -8.95 3.74
C ILE A 19 0.20 -10.36 3.75
N ILE A 20 0.42 -10.92 4.94
CA ILE A 20 1.14 -12.18 5.09
C ILE A 20 0.14 -13.31 5.26
N GLN A 21 -0.62 -13.33 6.34
CA GLN A 21 -1.49 -14.45 6.69
C GLN A 21 -2.61 -14.00 7.65
N ALA A 22 -3.58 -14.89 7.86
CA ALA A 22 -4.61 -14.70 8.89
C ALA A 22 -4.70 -15.92 9.81
N ARG A 23 -5.21 -15.70 11.03
CA ARG A 23 -5.51 -16.76 12.00
C ARG A 23 -6.85 -16.50 12.70
N ASN A 24 -7.34 -17.48 13.43
CA ASN A 24 -8.64 -17.43 14.12
C ASN A 24 -9.80 -17.20 13.14
N VAL A 25 -9.78 -17.82 11.98
CA VAL A 25 -10.80 -17.70 10.92
C VAL A 25 -11.57 -19.00 10.68
N GLU A 26 -11.45 -19.98 11.56
CA GLU A 26 -12.03 -21.33 11.47
C GLU A 26 -13.57 -21.29 11.51
N PHE A 27 -14.16 -20.24 12.07
CA PHE A 27 -15.61 -20.02 12.06
C PHE A 27 -16.18 -19.75 10.67
N ILE A 28 -15.36 -19.47 9.68
CA ILE A 28 -15.78 -19.26 8.29
C ILE A 28 -16.04 -20.62 7.66
N LYS A 29 -17.27 -21.09 7.74
CA LYS A 29 -17.70 -22.42 7.28
C LYS A 29 -17.47 -22.72 5.80
N SER A 30 -17.26 -21.72 4.98
CA SER A 30 -17.08 -21.89 3.54
C SER A 30 -15.59 -21.98 3.22
N THR A 31 -15.16 -23.09 2.65
CA THR A 31 -13.78 -23.36 2.20
C THR A 31 -13.35 -22.48 1.02
N LYS A 32 -14.13 -21.47 0.64
CA LYS A 32 -13.93 -20.74 -0.62
C LYS A 32 -13.42 -19.32 -0.38
N ASN A 33 -12.25 -19.04 -0.96
CA ASN A 33 -11.85 -17.74 -1.47
C ASN A 33 -11.94 -16.58 -0.47
N LEU A 34 -11.17 -16.67 0.61
CA LEU A 34 -10.93 -15.56 1.51
C LEU A 34 -9.90 -14.62 0.89
N PHE A 35 -10.13 -13.33 0.94
CA PHE A 35 -9.19 -12.31 0.50
C PHE A 35 -9.26 -11.09 1.39
N THR A 36 -8.22 -10.28 1.36
CA THR A 36 -8.18 -9.00 2.05
C THR A 36 -8.39 -7.87 1.06
N ARG A 37 -9.00 -6.79 1.55
CA ARG A 37 -9.16 -5.54 0.83
C ARG A 37 -8.65 -4.41 1.68
N LEU A 38 -7.81 -3.58 1.07
CA LEU A 38 -7.26 -2.38 1.68
C LEU A 38 -7.86 -1.15 1.02
N TYR A 39 -8.14 -0.12 1.81
CA TYR A 39 -8.50 1.20 1.31
C TYR A 39 -7.52 2.21 1.88
N LEU A 40 -6.86 2.92 0.96
CA LEU A 40 -5.91 3.98 1.28
C LEU A 40 -6.48 5.33 0.87
N PRO A 41 -6.36 6.35 1.71
CA PRO A 41 -6.74 7.70 1.32
C PRO A 41 -5.79 8.27 0.26
N THR A 42 -6.33 9.02 -0.71
CA THR A 42 -5.56 9.65 -1.81
C THR A 42 -5.76 11.14 -1.91
N GLY A 43 -6.28 11.79 -0.88
CA GLY A 43 -6.72 13.18 -0.96
C GLY A 43 -8.10 13.30 -1.59
N ASN A 44 -8.70 14.51 -1.48
CA ASN A 44 -10.03 14.83 -2.03
C ASN A 44 -11.13 13.80 -1.69
N ASN A 45 -11.09 13.20 -0.50
CA ASN A 45 -12.00 12.14 -0.03
C ASN A 45 -12.06 10.90 -0.93
N LYS A 46 -11.10 10.71 -1.83
CA LYS A 46 -10.96 9.50 -2.64
C LYS A 46 -10.12 8.46 -1.91
N ARG A 47 -10.27 7.19 -2.31
CA ARG A 47 -9.53 6.06 -1.77
C ARG A 47 -9.08 5.13 -2.88
N ILE A 48 -7.85 4.65 -2.80
CA ILE A 48 -7.38 3.52 -3.60
C ILE A 48 -7.87 2.25 -2.94
N GLN A 49 -8.39 1.32 -3.73
CA GLN A 49 -8.77 -0.01 -3.30
C GLN A 49 -7.76 -1.04 -3.83
N LEU A 50 -7.16 -1.80 -2.92
CA LEU A 50 -6.27 -2.91 -3.24
C LEU A 50 -6.91 -4.21 -2.76
N ASN A 51 -6.87 -5.25 -3.58
CA ASN A 51 -7.38 -6.57 -3.21
C ASN A 51 -6.27 -7.60 -3.31
N SER A 52 -6.12 -8.42 -2.28
CA SER A 52 -5.25 -9.59 -2.38
C SER A 52 -5.85 -10.67 -3.29
N LYS A 53 -5.02 -11.60 -3.73
CA LYS A 53 -5.49 -12.87 -4.30
C LYS A 53 -6.41 -13.59 -3.31
N SER A 54 -7.27 -14.45 -3.84
CA SER A 54 -8.15 -15.26 -3.00
C SER A 54 -7.46 -16.57 -2.61
N VAL A 55 -7.52 -16.93 -1.33
CA VAL A 55 -6.95 -18.17 -0.79
C VAL A 55 -8.04 -19.05 -0.17
N SER A 56 -7.78 -20.36 -0.09
CA SER A 56 -8.69 -21.30 0.58
C SER A 56 -8.57 -21.17 2.10
N THR A 57 -9.67 -21.41 2.81
CA THR A 57 -9.70 -21.50 4.28
C THR A 57 -9.53 -22.93 4.81
N LYS A 58 -9.23 -23.91 3.94
CA LYS A 58 -8.97 -25.29 4.36
C LYS A 58 -7.67 -25.44 5.18
N SER A 59 -6.76 -24.53 4.99
CA SER A 59 -5.54 -24.36 5.77
C SER A 59 -5.50 -22.92 6.29
N LEU A 60 -4.49 -22.57 7.08
CA LEU A 60 -4.28 -21.18 7.47
C LEU A 60 -4.17 -20.31 6.22
N PRO A 61 -5.01 -19.26 6.08
CA PRO A 61 -4.95 -18.37 4.93
C PRO A 61 -3.60 -17.67 4.87
N PHE A 62 -2.86 -17.92 3.80
CA PHE A 62 -1.54 -17.36 3.56
C PHE A 62 -1.50 -16.69 2.19
N TRP A 63 -1.26 -15.38 2.16
CA TRP A 63 -1.19 -14.58 0.93
C TRP A 63 0.23 -14.27 0.53
N ASP A 64 1.02 -13.73 1.47
CA ASP A 64 2.37 -13.20 1.25
C ASP A 64 2.44 -12.29 0.03
N GLU A 65 1.57 -11.30 0.01
CA GLU A 65 1.35 -10.41 -1.13
C GLU A 65 1.69 -8.98 -0.76
N SER A 66 2.49 -8.31 -1.60
CA SER A 66 2.94 -6.94 -1.42
C SER A 66 2.33 -6.01 -2.46
N PHE A 67 2.01 -4.79 -2.04
CA PHE A 67 1.54 -3.69 -2.86
C PHE A 67 2.47 -2.50 -2.66
N ASN A 68 3.00 -1.97 -3.75
CA ASN A 68 3.87 -0.79 -3.74
C ASN A 68 3.13 0.39 -4.35
N LEU A 69 3.14 1.50 -3.63
CA LEU A 69 2.48 2.74 -4.01
C LEU A 69 3.49 3.87 -3.92
N ASP A 70 3.76 4.51 -5.03
CA ASP A 70 4.65 5.65 -5.12
C ASP A 70 3.87 6.85 -5.68
N CYS A 71 3.98 8.00 -5.03
CA CYS A 71 3.37 9.22 -5.52
C CYS A 71 4.16 10.46 -5.11
N SER A 72 4.06 11.51 -5.92
CA SER A 72 4.50 12.84 -5.54
C SER A 72 3.29 13.62 -5.07
N CYS A 73 3.33 14.16 -3.87
CA CYS A 73 2.20 14.85 -3.26
C CYS A 73 2.65 16.15 -2.57
N PRO A 74 1.75 17.13 -2.39
CA PRO A 74 2.02 18.28 -1.56
C PRO A 74 2.31 17.87 -0.11
N GLN A 75 3.18 18.57 0.58
CA GLN A 75 3.49 18.30 1.99
C GLN A 75 2.24 18.32 2.88
N GLU A 76 1.29 19.19 2.59
CA GLU A 76 0.00 19.27 3.26
C GLU A 76 -0.78 17.93 3.23
N PHE A 77 -0.59 17.12 2.19
CA PHE A 77 -1.19 15.78 2.12
C PHE A 77 -0.72 14.89 3.25
N LEU A 78 0.58 14.93 3.62
CA LEU A 78 1.13 14.13 4.72
C LEU A 78 0.57 14.57 6.08
N GLU A 79 0.39 15.87 6.26
CA GLU A 79 -0.22 16.42 7.48
C GLU A 79 -1.67 15.94 7.62
N ASN A 80 -2.42 15.97 6.52
CA ASN A 80 -3.79 15.46 6.48
C ASN A 80 -3.86 13.93 6.62
N LEU A 81 -2.83 13.20 6.18
CA LEU A 81 -2.76 11.74 6.29
C LEU A 81 -2.75 11.28 7.76
N ASN A 82 -2.13 12.05 8.66
CA ASN A 82 -2.13 11.78 10.10
C ASN A 82 -3.55 11.68 10.71
N GLN A 83 -4.53 12.33 10.11
CA GLN A 83 -5.92 12.33 10.57
C GLN A 83 -6.76 11.22 9.93
N GLN A 84 -6.17 10.44 9.03
CA GLN A 84 -6.88 9.42 8.26
C GLN A 84 -6.49 8.02 8.73
N SER A 85 -7.25 7.03 8.24
CA SER A 85 -7.01 5.62 8.55
C SER A 85 -6.90 4.80 7.28
N LEU A 86 -5.98 3.84 7.31
CA LEU A 86 -5.97 2.70 6.41
C LEU A 86 -7.08 1.74 6.85
N VAL A 87 -7.93 1.32 5.95
CA VAL A 87 -8.99 0.36 6.24
C VAL A 87 -8.58 -1.01 5.71
N LEU A 88 -8.59 -2.01 6.59
CA LEU A 88 -8.37 -3.41 6.26
C LEU A 88 -9.69 -4.18 6.42
N GLU A 89 -10.13 -4.84 5.35
CA GLU A 89 -11.30 -5.72 5.35
C GLU A 89 -10.87 -7.15 5.04
N LEU A 90 -11.42 -8.10 5.79
CA LEU A 90 -11.39 -9.52 5.48
C LEU A 90 -12.69 -9.87 4.80
N ARG A 91 -12.63 -10.38 3.58
CA ARG A 91 -13.80 -10.63 2.74
C ARG A 91 -13.81 -12.04 2.17
N GLN A 92 -15.00 -12.57 1.99
CA GLN A 92 -15.22 -13.85 1.34
C GLN A 92 -15.83 -13.63 -0.05
N ARG A 93 -15.19 -14.17 -1.09
CA ARG A 93 -15.73 -14.12 -2.45
C ARG A 93 -17.00 -14.96 -2.55
N LYS A 94 -18.00 -14.45 -3.21
CA LYS A 94 -19.26 -15.10 -3.53
C LYS A 94 -19.40 -15.25 -5.05
N ILE A 95 -20.40 -15.98 -5.51
CA ILE A 95 -20.70 -16.09 -6.95
C ILE A 95 -20.95 -14.69 -7.52
N TRP A 96 -21.68 -13.87 -6.80
CA TRP A 96 -21.91 -12.46 -7.12
C TRP A 96 -21.28 -11.58 -6.02
N GLY A 97 -20.17 -10.92 -6.35
CA GLY A 97 -19.50 -9.98 -5.45
C GLY A 97 -18.73 -10.62 -4.28
N SER A 98 -18.80 -10.02 -3.12
CA SER A 98 -18.09 -10.50 -1.91
C SER A 98 -18.84 -10.13 -0.63
N LYS A 99 -18.74 -10.99 0.40
CA LYS A 99 -19.27 -10.73 1.75
C LYS A 99 -18.16 -10.17 2.63
N LEU A 100 -18.40 -9.05 3.30
CA LEU A 100 -17.54 -8.53 4.36
C LEU A 100 -17.68 -9.43 5.59
N ILE A 101 -16.56 -9.90 6.12
CA ILE A 101 -16.50 -10.76 7.31
C ILE A 101 -16.07 -9.94 8.52
N ALA A 102 -14.97 -9.25 8.40
CA ALA A 102 -14.39 -8.45 9.46
C ALA A 102 -13.70 -7.20 8.91
N LYS A 103 -13.59 -6.15 9.74
CA LYS A 103 -13.01 -4.87 9.37
C LYS A 103 -12.14 -4.33 10.51
N ASN A 104 -11.06 -3.67 10.17
CA ASN A 104 -10.27 -2.85 11.09
C ASN A 104 -9.84 -1.55 10.42
N GLU A 105 -9.63 -0.52 11.23
CA GLU A 105 -9.09 0.77 10.81
C GLU A 105 -7.77 1.03 11.55
N ILE A 106 -6.73 1.32 10.80
CA ILE A 106 -5.38 1.58 11.31
C ILE A 106 -5.10 3.06 11.10
N PRO A 107 -5.04 3.87 12.15
CA PRO A 107 -4.69 5.28 12.01
C PRO A 107 -3.31 5.44 11.37
N TRP A 108 -3.19 6.25 10.33
CA TRP A 108 -1.90 6.54 9.69
C TRP A 108 -0.89 7.11 10.68
N LYS A 109 -1.36 7.88 11.66
CA LYS A 109 -0.54 8.40 12.75
C LYS A 109 0.31 7.32 13.42
N VAL A 110 -0.27 6.15 13.70
CA VAL A 110 0.44 5.02 14.32
C VAL A 110 1.58 4.50 13.45
N ILE A 111 1.43 4.56 12.13
CA ILE A 111 2.44 4.12 11.17
C ILE A 111 3.53 5.17 11.05
N LEU A 112 3.15 6.44 10.87
CA LEU A 112 4.08 7.54 10.65
C LEU A 112 4.92 7.87 11.90
N GLU A 113 4.39 7.64 13.10
CA GLU A 113 5.11 7.81 14.38
C GLU A 113 5.88 6.55 14.81
N SER A 114 5.74 5.43 14.09
CA SER A 114 6.50 4.22 14.41
C SER A 114 7.98 4.36 14.04
N GLN A 115 8.83 3.54 14.66
CA GLN A 115 10.26 3.53 14.35
C GLN A 115 10.49 3.26 12.86
N ASN A 116 11.23 4.11 12.19
CA ASN A 116 11.50 4.08 10.75
C ASN A 116 10.25 4.14 9.86
N MET A 117 9.10 4.58 10.38
CA MET A 117 7.79 4.51 9.72
C MET A 117 7.46 3.09 9.22
N GLU A 118 7.80 2.09 10.03
CA GLU A 118 7.55 0.69 9.76
C GLU A 118 6.64 0.09 10.84
N LEU A 119 5.66 -0.68 10.43
CA LEU A 119 4.74 -1.40 11.30
C LEU A 119 4.60 -2.84 10.84
N LYS A 120 5.02 -3.79 11.64
CA LYS A 120 4.78 -5.22 11.41
C LYS A 120 4.11 -5.82 12.62
N LYS A 121 2.86 -6.28 12.48
CA LYS A 121 2.12 -6.89 13.59
C LYS A 121 0.92 -7.70 13.15
N TRP A 122 0.41 -8.50 14.10
CA TRP A 122 -0.92 -9.09 14.04
C TRP A 122 -1.97 -8.04 14.40
N LEU A 123 -2.92 -7.83 13.50
CA LEU A 123 -4.02 -6.89 13.67
C LEU A 123 -5.30 -7.65 13.98
N LYS A 124 -5.91 -7.38 15.12
CA LYS A 124 -7.26 -7.87 15.45
C LYS A 124 -8.26 -7.20 14.52
N ILE A 125 -9.16 -7.98 13.95
CA ILE A 125 -10.17 -7.48 13.02
C ILE A 125 -11.55 -7.73 13.58
N ASN A 126 -12.35 -6.66 13.71
CA ASN A 126 -13.69 -6.72 14.30
C ASN A 126 -14.68 -7.37 13.34
N LEU A 127 -15.40 -8.37 13.80
CA LEU A 127 -16.46 -9.02 13.03
C LEU A 127 -17.60 -8.03 12.76
N VAL A 128 -18.07 -7.99 11.53
CA VAL A 128 -19.16 -7.08 11.11
C VAL A 128 -20.53 -7.68 11.40
N SER A 129 -20.64 -9.01 11.42
CA SER A 129 -21.89 -9.72 11.69
C SER A 129 -21.64 -10.92 12.59
N VAL A 130 -22.26 -10.92 13.75
CA VAL A 130 -22.18 -12.01 14.75
C VAL A 130 -23.26 -13.07 14.52
N SER A 131 -24.21 -12.83 13.61
CA SER A 131 -25.40 -13.67 13.44
C SER A 131 -25.13 -15.11 12.98
N ASP A 132 -23.96 -15.40 12.44
CA ASP A 132 -23.58 -16.76 11.99
C ASP A 132 -22.75 -17.52 13.03
N CYS A 133 -22.55 -16.94 14.21
CA CYS A 133 -21.67 -17.47 15.23
C CYS A 133 -22.49 -18.12 16.33
N LYS A 134 -22.31 -19.42 16.57
CA LYS A 134 -22.86 -20.09 17.75
C LYS A 134 -22.26 -19.45 19.00
N GLU A 135 -23.07 -19.15 19.99
CA GLU A 135 -22.65 -18.67 21.30
C GLU A 135 -21.60 -19.63 21.90
N GLY A 136 -20.40 -19.14 22.12
CA GLY A 136 -19.33 -19.88 22.76
C GLY A 136 -17.95 -19.60 22.13
N MET A 137 -17.10 -18.92 22.85
CA MET A 137 -15.65 -18.83 22.67
C MET A 137 -15.14 -18.49 21.24
N PHE A 138 -15.46 -17.27 20.78
CA PHE A 138 -14.88 -16.78 19.52
C PHE A 138 -13.54 -16.11 19.81
N THR A 139 -12.50 -16.66 19.23
CA THR A 139 -11.24 -15.95 19.06
C THR A 139 -11.41 -14.89 17.97
N ILE A 140 -11.02 -13.66 18.29
CA ILE A 140 -11.06 -12.56 17.32
C ILE A 140 -10.13 -12.89 16.17
N PRO A 141 -10.59 -12.80 14.91
CA PRO A 141 -9.72 -13.02 13.76
C PRO A 141 -8.60 -11.97 13.72
N GLU A 142 -7.43 -12.41 13.29
CA GLU A 142 -6.25 -11.55 13.18
C GLU A 142 -5.60 -11.72 11.81
N VAL A 143 -5.07 -10.62 11.28
CA VAL A 143 -4.27 -10.60 10.05
C VAL A 143 -2.87 -10.08 10.37
N GLU A 144 -1.86 -10.81 9.94
CA GLU A 144 -0.48 -10.34 9.97
C GLU A 144 -0.21 -9.50 8.74
N MET A 145 0.22 -8.26 8.98
CA MET A 145 0.62 -7.36 7.90
C MET A 145 1.85 -6.55 8.27
N GLU A 146 2.51 -6.07 7.24
CA GLU A 146 3.67 -5.19 7.32
C GLU A 146 3.39 -3.94 6.47
N ILE A 147 3.71 -2.78 7.01
CA ILE A 147 3.58 -1.49 6.33
C ILE A 147 4.91 -0.77 6.47
N LYS A 148 5.45 -0.27 5.36
CA LYS A 148 6.65 0.57 5.34
C LYS A 148 6.35 1.83 4.57
N VAL A 149 6.69 2.96 5.15
CA VAL A 149 6.51 4.26 4.54
C VAL A 149 7.86 4.94 4.39
N ARG A 150 8.06 5.59 3.26
CA ARG A 150 9.23 6.44 3.00
C ARG A 150 8.75 7.77 2.47
N VAL A 151 9.30 8.83 3.03
CA VAL A 151 9.03 10.20 2.60
C VAL A 151 10.37 10.84 2.27
N ALA A 152 10.53 11.31 1.04
CA ALA A 152 11.75 12.01 0.61
C ALA A 152 11.37 13.35 -0.01
N SER A 153 12.12 14.41 0.31
CA SER A 153 11.96 15.65 -0.41
C SER A 153 12.43 15.50 -1.87
N VAL A 154 11.78 16.21 -2.79
CA VAL A 154 12.20 16.18 -4.21
C VAL A 154 13.66 16.58 -4.36
N ALA A 155 14.13 17.53 -3.56
CA ALA A 155 15.53 17.96 -3.55
C ALA A 155 16.53 16.85 -3.12
N GLU A 156 16.12 15.95 -2.23
CA GLU A 156 16.94 14.80 -1.82
C GLU A 156 17.05 13.75 -2.91
N MET A 157 15.96 13.51 -3.64
CA MET A 157 15.98 12.56 -4.77
C MET A 157 16.81 13.08 -5.94
N GLU A 158 16.74 14.37 -6.24
CA GLU A 158 17.62 14.98 -7.26
C GLU A 158 19.11 14.84 -6.90
N LYS A 159 19.47 15.00 -5.62
CA LYS A 159 20.82 14.75 -5.14
C LYS A 159 21.25 13.29 -5.27
N GLN A 160 20.34 12.35 -4.99
CA GLN A 160 20.61 10.91 -5.15
C GLN A 160 20.77 10.53 -6.62
N ASN A 161 19.91 11.06 -7.49
CA ASN A 161 20.01 10.82 -8.94
C ASN A 161 21.29 11.41 -9.52
N LYS A 162 21.67 12.62 -9.13
CA LYS A 162 22.97 13.22 -9.52
C LYS A 162 24.17 12.39 -9.03
N ARG A 163 24.11 11.83 -7.82
CA ARG A 163 25.17 10.93 -7.32
C ARG A 163 25.22 9.62 -8.10
N ARG A 164 24.10 9.05 -8.49
CA ARG A 164 24.05 7.84 -9.33
C ARG A 164 24.62 8.10 -10.71
N LEU A 165 24.25 9.20 -11.35
CA LEU A 165 24.78 9.59 -12.66
C LEU A 165 26.28 9.87 -12.61
N ASN A 166 26.78 10.51 -11.56
CA ASN A 166 28.22 10.75 -11.40
C ASN A 166 29.02 9.46 -11.18
N ASN A 167 28.48 8.46 -10.46
CA ASN A 167 29.13 7.16 -10.33
C ASN A 167 29.20 6.36 -11.64
N TRP A 168 28.30 6.64 -12.60
CA TRP A 168 28.36 6.00 -13.92
C TRP A 168 29.45 6.58 -14.80
N ASN A 169 29.86 7.82 -14.55
CA ASN A 169 30.97 8.45 -15.28
C ASN A 169 32.37 7.98 -14.81
N GLU A 170 32.46 7.29 -13.67
CA GLU A 170 33.70 6.67 -13.18
C GLU A 170 33.87 5.19 -13.60
N CYS A 171 33.24 4.79 -14.70
CA CYS A 171 33.54 3.49 -15.29
C CYS A 171 35.00 3.55 -15.82
N GLY A 172 35.92 2.97 -15.07
CA GLY A 172 37.36 2.90 -15.41
C GLY A 172 37.68 2.00 -16.61
N CYS A 173 36.82 1.96 -17.60
CA CYS A 173 37.02 1.23 -18.85
C CYS A 173 38.09 1.95 -19.69
N LYS A 174 39.32 1.45 -19.64
CA LYS A 174 40.46 1.94 -20.44
C LYS A 174 40.35 1.69 -21.95
N ASN A 175 39.28 1.04 -22.39
CA ASN A 175 39.01 0.78 -23.80
C ASN A 175 37.74 1.48 -24.21
N GLY A 176 37.86 2.50 -25.07
CA GLY A 176 36.74 3.30 -25.55
C GLY A 176 35.64 2.47 -26.21
N HIS A 177 34.64 2.12 -25.40
CA HIS A 177 33.40 1.60 -25.91
C HIS A 177 32.45 2.78 -26.05
N ASP A 178 32.01 2.96 -27.29
CA ASP A 178 31.05 3.98 -27.69
C ASP A 178 29.70 3.65 -27.01
N HIS A 179 29.44 4.28 -25.85
CA HIS A 179 28.19 4.10 -25.09
C HIS A 179 27.02 4.92 -25.65
N GLN A 180 27.17 5.51 -26.85
CA GLN A 180 26.11 6.30 -27.47
C GLN A 180 25.02 5.47 -28.15
N ALA A 181 25.16 4.14 -28.25
CA ALA A 181 24.25 3.31 -29.05
C ALA A 181 23.04 2.74 -28.30
N TRP A 182 22.89 2.95 -26.97
CA TRP A 182 21.81 2.30 -26.18
C TRP A 182 21.04 3.22 -25.22
N CYS A 183 21.23 4.52 -25.31
CA CYS A 183 20.30 5.46 -24.69
C CYS A 183 19.26 5.89 -25.74
N ASN A 184 18.36 4.99 -26.11
CA ASN A 184 17.12 5.40 -26.72
C ASN A 184 16.30 6.15 -25.68
N THR A 185 16.18 7.45 -25.89
CA THR A 185 15.45 8.41 -25.06
C THR A 185 13.93 8.31 -25.26
N GLU A 186 13.36 7.12 -25.29
CA GLU A 186 11.92 6.94 -25.53
C GLU A 186 11.20 6.06 -24.50
N ASP A 187 11.80 5.74 -23.36
CA ASP A 187 11.09 5.04 -22.29
C ASP A 187 10.98 5.87 -21.01
N TYR A 188 10.53 7.12 -21.15
CA TYR A 188 9.75 7.74 -20.08
C TYR A 188 8.28 7.34 -20.27
N ASP A 189 8.01 6.05 -20.22
CA ASP A 189 6.68 5.60 -19.83
C ASP A 189 6.48 5.97 -18.38
N ILE A 190 5.98 7.17 -18.21
CA ILE A 190 5.19 7.56 -17.06
C ILE A 190 4.16 6.44 -16.95
N PHE A 191 4.32 5.56 -15.95
CA PHE A 191 3.24 4.69 -15.51
C PHE A 191 2.13 5.60 -14.99
N ALA A 192 1.39 6.17 -15.92
CA ALA A 192 0.05 6.59 -15.66
C ALA A 192 -0.68 5.33 -15.24
N LEU A 193 -0.91 5.17 -13.94
CA LEU A 193 -1.91 4.26 -13.41
C LEU A 193 -3.22 4.63 -14.11
N GLY A 194 -3.47 3.97 -15.23
CA GLY A 194 -4.76 3.96 -15.87
C GLY A 194 -5.73 3.33 -14.87
N ALA A 195 -6.41 4.18 -14.11
CA ALA A 195 -7.60 3.79 -13.40
C ALA A 195 -8.60 3.37 -14.46
N ALA A 196 -8.68 2.09 -14.74
CA ALA A 196 -9.81 1.50 -15.43
C ALA A 196 -11.03 1.73 -14.52
N LEU A 197 -11.71 2.82 -14.76
CA LEU A 197 -13.09 3.05 -14.37
C LEU A 197 -13.94 2.11 -15.23
N GLU A 198 -14.14 0.88 -14.78
CA GLU A 198 -15.27 0.10 -15.24
C GLU A 198 -16.47 0.48 -14.38
N ALA A 199 -17.28 1.36 -14.96
CA ALA A 199 -18.68 1.53 -14.62
C ALA A 199 -19.42 0.23 -14.99
N PHE A 200 -20.06 -0.39 -13.98
CA PHE A 200 -21.38 -1.05 -14.04
C PHE A 200 -21.78 -1.42 -12.61
#